data_90ce53ddd7e367bedb0e4a35e417e406
#
_entry.id   90ce53ddd7e367bedb0e4a35e417e406
#
_cell.length_a   1.000
_cell.length_b   1.000
_cell.length_c   1.000
_cell.angle_alpha   90.00
_cell.angle_beta   90.00
_cell.angle_gamma   90.00
#
_symmetry.space_group_name_H-M   'P 1'
#
loop_
_entity.id
_entity.type
_entity.pdbx_description
1 polymer ?
#
loop_
_entity_poly.entity_id
_entity_poly.type
_entity_poly.pdbx_seq_one_letter_code
_entity_poly.pdbx_strand_id
1 'polypeptide(L)'
;RKEYAYYGLATCAVDGICQPRCPVNINAGALIRRLRSENQDKLAATGWKIAAQQWGIMDKVAGKSLTMAKKLPFPVVHGTTNIARKVMGDDMVPSYKKDLPVGGPARKPHKDATAEIVFFPACVNSMFGGVDGDGKHDPINATQAFIRLCERAGVKYRIPDNIGEMCCSTPWKSKGFTDGYSIMSDRVLKSLWEATDGGRLPVVCDASSCTEGLEVMRKKVIEALEHKIVNGLTPGEPDFSRLRMYDAVQFAADNMLDKLTV
;
A
#
# COMPACT_ATOMS: atom_id res chain seq x y z
N ARG A 1 -19.57 11.45 -24.01
CA ARG A 1 -19.60 11.70 -22.55
C ARG A 1 -19.77 10.41 -21.73
N LYS A 2 -20.59 9.42 -22.18
CA LYS A 2 -20.74 8.12 -21.51
C LYS A 2 -19.45 7.29 -21.54
N GLU A 3 -18.77 7.29 -22.68
CA GLU A 3 -17.48 6.60 -22.86
C GLU A 3 -16.38 7.20 -21.97
N TYR A 4 -16.38 8.51 -21.72
CA TYR A 4 -15.41 9.15 -20.84
C TYR A 4 -15.56 8.70 -19.38
N ALA A 5 -16.76 8.42 -18.91
CA ALA A 5 -16.98 7.91 -17.55
C ALA A 5 -16.24 6.57 -17.32
N TYR A 6 -16.25 5.69 -18.33
CA TYR A 6 -15.53 4.42 -18.24
C TYR A 6 -14.05 4.57 -18.62
N TYR A 7 -13.75 4.94 -19.87
CA TYR A 7 -12.37 4.96 -20.38
C TYR A 7 -11.50 6.08 -19.81
N GLY A 8 -12.07 7.18 -19.37
CA GLY A 8 -11.35 8.27 -18.74
C GLY A 8 -11.30 8.13 -17.21
N LEU A 9 -12.47 8.17 -16.57
CA LEU A 9 -12.53 8.23 -15.11
C LEU A 9 -12.32 6.87 -14.44
N ALA A 10 -12.95 5.80 -14.91
CA ALA A 10 -12.91 4.51 -14.21
C ALA A 10 -11.58 3.76 -14.42
N THR A 11 -11.03 3.77 -15.64
CA THR A 11 -9.87 2.94 -16.01
C THR A 11 -8.51 3.60 -15.81
N CYS A 12 -8.44 4.90 -15.54
CA CYS A 12 -7.16 5.59 -15.29
C CYS A 12 -6.50 5.05 -14.01
N ALA A 13 -5.23 4.64 -14.12
CA ALA A 13 -4.44 4.16 -12.96
C ALA A 13 -4.08 5.28 -11.96
N VAL A 14 -4.12 6.54 -12.40
CA VAL A 14 -3.77 7.72 -11.57
C VAL A 14 -2.30 7.69 -11.09
N ASP A 15 -1.44 7.02 -11.84
CA ASP A 15 -0.01 6.87 -11.56
C ASP A 15 0.85 8.08 -11.96
N GLY A 16 0.32 8.98 -12.80
CA GLY A 16 1.03 10.17 -13.25
C GLY A 16 2.09 9.93 -14.33
N ILE A 17 2.27 8.70 -14.83
CA ILE A 17 3.26 8.36 -15.88
C ILE A 17 3.03 9.16 -17.18
N CYS A 18 1.81 9.62 -17.42
CA CYS A 18 1.50 10.48 -18.55
C CYS A 18 2.17 11.87 -18.47
N GLN A 19 2.48 12.38 -17.27
CA GLN A 19 3.00 13.73 -17.08
C GLN A 19 4.39 13.94 -17.72
N PRO A 20 5.40 13.08 -17.47
CA PRO A 20 6.73 13.26 -18.09
C PRO A 20 6.73 13.06 -19.61
N ARG A 21 5.69 12.43 -20.15
CA ARG A 21 5.53 12.24 -21.61
C ARG A 21 4.70 13.34 -22.27
N CYS A 22 4.06 14.20 -21.48
CA CYS A 22 3.25 15.29 -21.99
C CYS A 22 4.13 16.50 -22.33
N PRO A 23 4.08 17.05 -23.56
CA PRO A 23 4.90 18.21 -23.96
C PRO A 23 4.67 19.45 -23.09
N VAL A 24 3.50 19.55 -22.47
CA VAL A 24 3.09 20.66 -21.60
C VAL A 24 3.04 20.25 -20.11
N ASN A 25 3.62 19.10 -19.77
CA ASN A 25 3.77 18.59 -18.40
C ASN A 25 2.45 18.48 -17.61
N ILE A 26 1.35 18.11 -18.28
CA ILE A 26 0.03 17.94 -17.63
C ILE A 26 -0.06 16.57 -16.96
N ASN A 27 -0.37 16.56 -15.66
CA ASN A 27 -0.71 15.35 -14.92
C ASN A 27 -2.21 15.06 -15.03
N ALA A 28 -2.61 14.26 -16.03
CA ALA A 28 -4.00 13.85 -16.20
C ALA A 28 -4.52 13.04 -15.00
N GLY A 29 -3.65 12.25 -14.34
CA GLY A 29 -4.01 11.49 -13.14
C GLY A 29 -4.46 12.39 -11.99
N ALA A 30 -3.86 13.57 -11.82
CA ALA A 30 -4.28 14.53 -10.81
C ALA A 30 -5.70 15.06 -11.07
N LEU A 31 -6.02 15.36 -12.33
CA LEU A 31 -7.37 15.77 -12.75
C LEU A 31 -8.39 14.65 -12.50
N ILE A 32 -8.09 13.42 -12.92
CA ILE A 32 -8.97 12.26 -12.72
C ILE A 32 -9.26 12.02 -11.24
N ARG A 33 -8.25 12.10 -10.38
CA ARG A 33 -8.40 11.96 -8.93
C ARG A 33 -9.34 13.03 -8.35
N ARG A 34 -9.21 14.28 -8.79
CA ARG A 34 -10.10 15.37 -8.40
C ARG A 34 -11.53 15.09 -8.84
N LEU A 35 -11.74 14.74 -10.10
CA LEU A 35 -13.07 14.41 -10.62
C LEU A 35 -13.69 13.21 -9.90
N ARG A 36 -12.90 12.20 -9.53
CA ARG A 36 -13.38 11.08 -8.70
C ARG A 36 -13.81 11.55 -7.31
N SER A 37 -13.04 12.45 -6.68
CA SER A 37 -13.40 12.97 -5.34
C SER A 37 -14.65 13.85 -5.34
N GLU A 38 -14.91 14.57 -6.43
CA GLU A 38 -16.09 15.42 -6.60
C GLU A 38 -17.36 14.61 -6.91
N ASN A 39 -17.22 13.42 -7.52
CA ASN A 39 -18.34 12.58 -7.96
C ASN A 39 -18.52 11.29 -7.12
N GLN A 40 -18.12 11.31 -5.86
CA GLN A 40 -18.24 10.16 -4.98
C GLN A 40 -19.68 9.86 -4.58
N ASP A 41 -20.05 8.59 -4.63
CA ASP A 41 -21.24 8.11 -3.94
C ASP A 41 -21.03 8.13 -2.42
N LYS A 42 -22.01 8.68 -1.69
CA LYS A 42 -21.93 8.84 -0.21
C LYS A 42 -21.80 7.51 0.53
N LEU A 43 -22.47 6.47 0.06
CA LEU A 43 -22.40 5.14 0.66
C LEU A 43 -21.02 4.52 0.45
N ALA A 44 -20.47 4.63 -0.76
CA ALA A 44 -19.12 4.17 -1.06
C ALA A 44 -18.08 4.95 -0.23
N ALA A 45 -18.19 6.28 -0.12
CA ALA A 45 -17.31 7.11 0.68
C ALA A 45 -17.31 6.69 2.16
N THR A 46 -18.52 6.45 2.72
CA THR A 46 -18.66 5.95 4.10
C THR A 46 -18.03 4.56 4.27
N GLY A 47 -18.28 3.64 3.36
CA GLY A 47 -17.68 2.30 3.38
C GLY A 47 -16.14 2.34 3.33
N TRP A 48 -15.57 3.17 2.45
CA TRP A 48 -14.12 3.33 2.36
C TRP A 48 -13.52 4.04 3.59
N LYS A 49 -14.26 4.92 4.25
CA LYS A 49 -13.86 5.54 5.53
C LYS A 49 -13.80 4.49 6.64
N ILE A 50 -14.83 3.65 6.76
CA ILE A 50 -14.86 2.53 7.71
C ILE A 50 -13.72 1.55 7.42
N ALA A 51 -13.46 1.25 6.16
CA ALA A 51 -12.34 0.40 5.76
C ALA A 51 -10.99 0.96 6.22
N ALA A 52 -10.78 2.29 6.15
CA ALA A 52 -9.57 2.93 6.67
C ALA A 52 -9.46 2.81 8.21
N GLN A 53 -10.59 2.95 8.92
CA GLN A 53 -10.62 2.80 10.37
C GLN A 53 -10.33 1.38 10.82
N GLN A 54 -10.85 0.38 10.09
CA GLN A 54 -10.81 -1.05 10.41
C GLN A 54 -9.87 -1.85 9.50
N TRP A 55 -8.83 -1.20 8.96
CA TRP A 55 -7.96 -1.82 7.97
C TRP A 55 -7.35 -3.15 8.41
N GLY A 56 -6.96 -3.26 9.67
CA GLY A 56 -6.40 -4.49 10.21
C GLY A 56 -7.35 -5.70 10.16
N ILE A 57 -8.67 -5.46 10.24
CA ILE A 57 -9.68 -6.50 10.05
C ILE A 57 -9.83 -6.82 8.57
N MET A 58 -9.90 -5.79 7.72
CA MET A 58 -10.06 -5.94 6.27
C MET A 58 -8.90 -6.73 5.64
N ASP A 59 -7.66 -6.42 6.02
CA ASP A 59 -6.46 -7.13 5.57
C ASP A 59 -6.51 -8.63 5.93
N LYS A 60 -6.82 -8.94 7.19
CA LYS A 60 -6.95 -10.33 7.68
C LYS A 60 -8.09 -11.09 6.99
N VAL A 61 -9.24 -10.42 6.81
CA VAL A 61 -10.41 -11.04 6.16
C VAL A 61 -10.11 -11.35 4.70
N ALA A 62 -9.48 -10.43 3.97
CA ALA A 62 -9.11 -10.64 2.56
C ALA A 62 -8.21 -11.87 2.38
N GLY A 63 -7.11 -11.98 3.14
CA GLY A 63 -6.22 -13.13 3.05
C GLY A 63 -6.88 -14.45 3.45
N LYS A 64 -7.66 -14.45 4.56
CA LYS A 64 -8.39 -15.66 5.01
C LYS A 64 -9.45 -16.09 4.01
N SER A 65 -10.17 -15.15 3.41
CA SER A 65 -11.21 -15.43 2.41
C SER A 65 -10.64 -16.10 1.17
N LEU A 66 -9.48 -15.64 0.67
CA LEU A 66 -8.79 -16.28 -0.44
C LEU A 66 -8.33 -17.70 -0.10
N THR A 67 -7.76 -17.89 1.09
CA THR A 67 -7.34 -19.22 1.57
C THR A 67 -8.53 -20.16 1.67
N MET A 68 -9.68 -19.70 2.17
CA MET A 68 -10.89 -20.51 2.23
C MET A 68 -11.46 -20.80 0.86
N ALA A 69 -11.48 -19.80 -0.03
CA ALA A 69 -11.95 -19.96 -1.41
C ALA A 69 -11.17 -21.05 -2.17
N LYS A 70 -9.86 -21.17 -1.93
CA LYS A 70 -9.04 -22.24 -2.53
C LYS A 70 -9.36 -23.64 -2.03
N LYS A 71 -9.93 -23.78 -0.82
CA LYS A 71 -10.35 -25.08 -0.27
C LYS A 71 -11.70 -25.56 -0.82
N LEU A 72 -12.47 -24.67 -1.43
CA LEU A 72 -13.76 -24.98 -2.00
C LEU A 72 -13.62 -25.33 -3.51
N PRO A 73 -14.52 -26.17 -4.07
CA PRO A 73 -14.53 -26.43 -5.49
C PRO A 73 -14.68 -25.13 -6.32
N PHE A 74 -13.82 -24.96 -7.33
CA PHE A 74 -13.82 -23.77 -8.17
C PHE A 74 -15.20 -23.36 -8.72
N PRO A 75 -16.05 -24.29 -9.24
CA PRO A 75 -17.36 -23.91 -9.76
C PRO A 75 -18.27 -23.26 -8.71
N VAL A 76 -18.14 -23.65 -7.44
CA VAL A 76 -18.94 -23.08 -6.35
C VAL A 76 -18.53 -21.65 -6.07
N VAL A 77 -17.22 -21.39 -5.89
CA VAL A 77 -16.71 -20.03 -5.61
C VAL A 77 -16.94 -19.11 -6.82
N HIS A 78 -16.63 -19.59 -8.02
CA HIS A 78 -16.83 -18.82 -9.24
C HIS A 78 -18.33 -18.52 -9.48
N GLY A 79 -19.21 -19.48 -9.24
CA GLY A 79 -20.67 -19.29 -9.37
C GLY A 79 -21.21 -18.26 -8.38
N THR A 80 -20.84 -18.37 -7.10
CA THR A 80 -21.28 -17.42 -6.07
C THR A 80 -20.76 -16.00 -6.31
N THR A 81 -19.51 -15.85 -6.72
CA THR A 81 -18.96 -14.53 -7.08
C THR A 81 -19.65 -13.94 -8.30
N ASN A 82 -19.99 -14.74 -9.30
CA ASN A 82 -20.73 -14.26 -10.48
C ASN A 82 -22.16 -13.83 -10.14
N ILE A 83 -22.84 -14.53 -9.22
CA ILE A 83 -24.16 -14.09 -8.73
C ILE A 83 -24.03 -12.77 -7.98
N ALA A 84 -23.05 -12.67 -7.06
CA ALA A 84 -22.78 -11.43 -6.33
C ALA A 84 -22.46 -10.26 -7.28
N ARG A 85 -21.69 -10.49 -8.37
CA ARG A 85 -21.42 -9.49 -9.40
C ARG A 85 -22.67 -8.99 -10.11
N LYS A 86 -23.61 -9.89 -10.43
CA LYS A 86 -24.89 -9.50 -11.05
C LYS A 86 -25.76 -8.64 -10.14
N VAL A 87 -25.69 -8.84 -8.82
CA VAL A 87 -26.50 -8.10 -7.83
C VAL A 87 -25.83 -6.79 -7.42
N MET A 88 -24.53 -6.81 -7.16
CA MET A 88 -23.78 -5.67 -6.60
C MET A 88 -22.99 -4.89 -7.67
N GLY A 89 -22.92 -5.40 -8.89
CA GLY A 89 -22.13 -4.80 -9.97
C GLY A 89 -20.73 -5.40 -10.11
N ASP A 90 -20.24 -5.38 -11.34
CA ASP A 90 -18.96 -5.95 -11.73
C ASP A 90 -17.75 -5.22 -11.13
N ASP A 91 -17.92 -3.94 -10.80
CA ASP A 91 -16.88 -3.10 -10.20
C ASP A 91 -16.74 -3.30 -8.68
N MET A 92 -17.78 -3.81 -8.02
CA MET A 92 -17.79 -4.03 -6.56
C MET A 92 -17.28 -5.41 -6.18
N VAL A 93 -17.57 -6.41 -6.96
CA VAL A 93 -17.19 -7.80 -6.67
C VAL A 93 -16.20 -8.30 -7.71
N PRO A 94 -14.93 -8.56 -7.35
CA PRO A 94 -13.93 -9.10 -8.27
C PRO A 94 -14.32 -10.53 -8.72
N SER A 95 -14.01 -10.86 -9.98
CA SER A 95 -14.19 -12.22 -10.48
C SER A 95 -13.17 -13.18 -9.88
N TYR A 96 -13.62 -14.28 -9.30
CA TYR A 96 -12.72 -15.30 -8.79
C TYR A 96 -12.17 -16.16 -9.94
N LYS A 97 -10.85 -16.32 -10.00
CA LYS A 97 -10.14 -17.11 -11.00
C LYS A 97 -9.27 -18.17 -10.33
N LYS A 98 -8.96 -19.25 -11.07
CA LYS A 98 -8.15 -20.37 -10.56
C LYS A 98 -6.71 -19.98 -10.24
N ASP A 99 -6.15 -19.05 -10.98
CA ASP A 99 -4.78 -18.56 -10.87
C ASP A 99 -4.54 -17.59 -9.70
N LEU A 100 -5.61 -17.16 -9.01
CA LEU A 100 -5.45 -16.35 -7.81
C LEU A 100 -4.68 -17.16 -6.75
N PRO A 101 -3.66 -16.58 -6.09
CA PRO A 101 -2.93 -17.25 -5.02
C PRO A 101 -3.81 -17.45 -3.78
N VAL A 102 -3.34 -18.27 -2.85
CA VAL A 102 -3.87 -18.30 -1.48
C VAL A 102 -3.58 -16.98 -0.76
N GLY A 103 -4.20 -16.73 0.38
CA GLY A 103 -3.85 -15.58 1.22
C GLY A 103 -2.41 -15.68 1.72
N GLY A 104 -1.75 -14.53 1.81
CA GLY A 104 -0.38 -14.44 2.31
C GLY A 104 -0.30 -14.51 3.84
N PRO A 105 0.91 -14.59 4.38
CA PRO A 105 1.14 -14.55 5.82
C PRO A 105 0.78 -13.17 6.38
N ALA A 106 0.16 -13.15 7.56
CA ALA A 106 -0.16 -11.91 8.23
C ALA A 106 1.12 -11.12 8.54
N ARG A 107 1.10 -9.81 8.29
CA ARG A 107 2.18 -8.92 8.67
C ARG A 107 2.30 -8.88 10.20
N LYS A 108 3.49 -9.14 10.71
CA LYS A 108 3.77 -9.15 12.14
C LYS A 108 4.80 -8.09 12.51
N PRO A 109 4.66 -7.45 13.67
CA PRO A 109 5.69 -6.55 14.18
C PRO A 109 7.00 -7.33 14.41
N HIS A 110 8.11 -6.63 14.26
CA HIS A 110 9.44 -7.15 14.59
C HIS A 110 10.23 -6.04 15.30
N LYS A 111 10.70 -6.34 16.50
CA LYS A 111 11.47 -5.40 17.33
C LYS A 111 12.94 -5.77 17.29
N ASP A 112 13.76 -4.83 16.88
CA ASP A 112 15.20 -4.91 16.99
C ASP A 112 15.75 -3.52 17.37
N ALA A 113 16.32 -3.41 18.55
CA ALA A 113 16.91 -2.17 19.04
C ALA A 113 18.14 -1.74 18.23
N THR A 114 18.77 -2.68 17.53
CA THR A 114 19.95 -2.46 16.70
C THR A 114 19.61 -2.30 15.21
N ALA A 115 18.31 -2.17 14.89
CA ALA A 115 17.84 -2.02 13.53
C ALA A 115 18.49 -0.83 12.80
N GLU A 116 18.85 -1.06 11.57
CA GLU A 116 19.42 -0.08 10.65
C GLU A 116 18.34 0.54 9.74
N ILE A 117 17.22 -0.18 9.58
CA ILE A 117 16.07 0.22 8.76
C ILE A 117 14.75 -0.05 9.46
N VAL A 118 13.71 0.68 9.05
CA VAL A 118 12.32 0.33 9.33
C VAL A 118 11.74 -0.32 8.07
N PHE A 119 11.38 -1.58 8.15
CA PHE A 119 10.75 -2.29 7.05
C PHE A 119 9.23 -2.12 7.12
N PHE A 120 8.64 -1.66 6.03
CA PHE A 120 7.20 -1.49 5.84
C PHE A 120 6.69 -2.53 4.83
N PRO A 121 6.36 -3.76 5.24
CA PRO A 121 5.81 -4.77 4.34
C PRO A 121 4.46 -4.34 3.78
N ALA A 122 4.29 -4.45 2.47
CA ALA A 122 3.07 -4.07 1.77
C ALA A 122 1.90 -5.00 2.15
N CYS A 123 0.70 -4.41 2.36
CA CYS A 123 -0.51 -5.18 2.69
C CYS A 123 -0.94 -6.14 1.56
N VAL A 124 -0.59 -5.85 0.33
CA VAL A 124 -0.87 -6.75 -0.80
C VAL A 124 -0.23 -8.14 -0.60
N ASN A 125 0.94 -8.21 0.04
CA ASN A 125 1.64 -9.47 0.30
C ASN A 125 1.02 -10.28 1.46
N SER A 126 0.20 -9.67 2.31
CA SER A 126 -0.62 -10.38 3.30
C SER A 126 -1.97 -10.83 2.73
N MET A 127 -2.54 -10.08 1.80
CA MET A 127 -3.76 -10.46 1.10
C MET A 127 -3.52 -11.59 0.09
N PHE A 128 -2.42 -11.50 -0.67
CA PHE A 128 -2.03 -12.47 -1.70
C PHE A 128 -0.71 -13.12 -1.32
N GLY A 129 -0.71 -14.42 -1.18
CA GLY A 129 0.50 -15.22 -0.92
C GLY A 129 1.40 -15.33 -2.15
N GLY A 130 2.50 -16.04 -1.98
CA GLY A 130 3.37 -16.39 -3.10
C GLY A 130 2.62 -17.23 -4.14
N VAL A 131 2.98 -17.07 -5.39
CA VAL A 131 2.46 -17.91 -6.48
C VAL A 131 3.22 -19.24 -6.42
N ASP A 132 2.50 -20.37 -6.59
CA ASP A 132 3.12 -21.67 -6.72
C ASP A 132 4.13 -21.63 -7.89
N GLY A 133 5.39 -21.80 -7.55
CA GLY A 133 6.48 -21.78 -8.52
C GLY A 133 6.53 -23.07 -9.34
N ASP A 134 7.70 -23.43 -9.78
CA ASP A 134 7.99 -24.65 -10.56
C ASP A 134 7.85 -25.96 -9.75
N GLY A 135 7.27 -25.92 -8.56
CA GLY A 135 7.13 -27.06 -7.65
C GLY A 135 8.43 -27.49 -6.95
N LYS A 136 9.55 -26.79 -7.20
CA LYS A 136 10.86 -27.11 -6.62
C LYS A 136 11.20 -26.28 -5.39
N HIS A 137 10.56 -25.11 -5.23
CA HIS A 137 10.83 -24.19 -4.15
C HIS A 137 9.52 -23.77 -3.49
N ASP A 138 9.54 -23.57 -2.17
CA ASP A 138 8.42 -23.00 -1.44
C ASP A 138 8.07 -21.62 -2.01
N PRO A 139 6.78 -21.36 -2.32
CA PRO A 139 6.37 -20.07 -2.84
C PRO A 139 6.62 -18.98 -1.80
N ILE A 140 7.50 -18.06 -2.09
CA ILE A 140 7.77 -16.89 -1.27
C ILE A 140 7.20 -15.64 -1.93
N ASN A 141 6.65 -14.73 -1.13
CA ASN A 141 6.25 -13.41 -1.61
C ASN A 141 7.38 -12.38 -1.46
N ALA A 142 7.17 -11.17 -1.99
CA ALA A 142 8.18 -10.11 -1.96
C ALA A 142 8.63 -9.76 -0.51
N THR A 143 7.72 -9.77 0.46
CA THR A 143 8.05 -9.54 1.88
C THR A 143 9.04 -10.59 2.41
N GLN A 144 8.76 -11.86 2.17
CA GLN A 144 9.63 -12.95 2.60
C GLN A 144 10.99 -12.93 1.88
N ALA A 145 10.97 -12.59 0.59
CA ALA A 145 12.20 -12.45 -0.19
C ALA A 145 13.08 -11.33 0.35
N PHE A 146 12.51 -10.16 0.66
CA PHE A 146 13.26 -9.04 1.22
C PHE A 146 13.79 -9.35 2.62
N ILE A 147 13.03 -10.01 3.48
CA ILE A 147 13.50 -10.45 4.80
C ILE A 147 14.70 -11.38 4.67
N ARG A 148 14.63 -12.41 3.80
CA ARG A 148 15.76 -13.32 3.53
C ARG A 148 16.98 -12.56 3.00
N LEU A 149 16.76 -11.54 2.18
CA LEU A 149 17.85 -10.70 1.66
C LEU A 149 18.53 -9.91 2.79
N CYS A 150 17.74 -9.31 3.70
CA CYS A 150 18.27 -8.65 4.90
C CYS A 150 19.11 -9.61 5.75
N GLU A 151 18.61 -10.82 6.01
CA GLU A 151 19.32 -11.85 6.78
C GLU A 151 20.66 -12.22 6.15
N ARG A 152 20.67 -12.44 4.82
CA ARG A 152 21.90 -12.78 4.08
C ARG A 152 22.90 -11.63 4.02
N ALA A 153 22.43 -10.39 3.92
CA ALA A 153 23.27 -9.20 3.87
C ALA A 153 23.68 -8.71 5.28
N GLY A 154 23.18 -9.34 6.35
CA GLY A 154 23.41 -8.90 7.74
C GLY A 154 22.79 -7.55 8.07
N VAL A 155 21.77 -7.11 7.31
CA VAL A 155 21.06 -5.84 7.55
C VAL A 155 19.96 -6.06 8.58
N LYS A 156 20.02 -5.36 9.69
CA LYS A 156 19.06 -5.46 10.77
C LYS A 156 17.88 -4.52 10.52
N TYR A 157 16.67 -5.05 10.72
CA TYR A 157 15.44 -4.31 10.47
C TYR A 157 14.46 -4.41 11.64
N ARG A 158 13.58 -3.44 11.75
CA ARG A 158 12.38 -3.52 12.60
C ARG A 158 11.13 -3.24 11.79
N ILE A 159 10.00 -3.81 12.23
CA ILE A 159 8.67 -3.61 11.63
C ILE A 159 7.80 -2.95 12.69
N PRO A 160 7.07 -1.86 12.38
CA PRO A 160 6.23 -1.15 13.33
C PRO A 160 5.21 -2.06 14.03
N ASP A 161 4.91 -1.77 15.31
CA ASP A 161 4.02 -2.58 16.15
C ASP A 161 2.60 -2.70 15.57
N ASN A 162 2.10 -1.65 14.94
CA ASN A 162 0.76 -1.59 14.35
C ASN A 162 0.74 -1.82 12.83
N ILE A 163 1.75 -2.47 12.27
CA ILE A 163 1.88 -2.71 10.82
C ILE A 163 0.62 -3.34 10.19
N GLY A 164 -0.06 -4.24 10.94
CA GLY A 164 -1.29 -4.88 10.49
C GLY A 164 -2.46 -3.92 10.22
N GLU A 165 -2.41 -2.71 10.78
CA GLU A 165 -3.45 -1.68 10.65
C GLU A 165 -3.07 -0.59 9.64
N MET A 166 -1.91 -0.71 9.00
CA MET A 166 -1.36 0.30 8.10
C MET A 166 -1.46 -0.09 6.63
N CYS A 167 -1.65 0.92 5.80
CA CYS A 167 -1.62 0.83 4.34
C CYS A 167 -1.00 2.11 3.77
N CYS A 168 -0.33 2.02 2.63
CA CYS A 168 0.23 3.17 1.92
C CYS A 168 -0.82 4.17 1.38
N SER A 169 -2.10 3.96 1.65
CA SER A 169 -3.26 4.76 1.20
C SER A 169 -3.47 4.85 -0.31
N THR A 170 -2.70 4.16 -1.13
CA THR A 170 -2.88 4.17 -2.59
C THR A 170 -4.32 3.84 -3.02
N PRO A 171 -5.05 2.88 -2.42
CA PRO A 171 -6.44 2.60 -2.78
C PRO A 171 -7.36 3.81 -2.59
N TRP A 172 -7.23 4.51 -1.46
CA TRP A 172 -8.03 5.73 -1.20
C TRP A 172 -7.60 6.88 -2.10
N LYS A 173 -6.28 7.09 -2.27
CA LYS A 173 -5.72 8.13 -3.14
C LYS A 173 -6.22 7.97 -4.57
N SER A 174 -6.13 6.79 -5.15
CA SER A 174 -6.49 6.54 -6.54
C SER A 174 -7.99 6.61 -6.80
N LYS A 175 -8.80 6.23 -5.83
CA LYS A 175 -10.28 6.28 -5.91
C LYS A 175 -10.84 7.64 -5.50
N GLY A 176 -10.04 8.55 -4.93
CA GLY A 176 -10.45 9.88 -4.53
C GLY A 176 -11.12 9.97 -3.15
N PHE A 177 -11.06 8.93 -2.31
CA PHE A 177 -11.68 8.90 -0.97
C PHE A 177 -10.83 9.65 0.06
N THR A 178 -11.04 10.95 0.16
CA THR A 178 -10.21 11.87 0.96
C THR A 178 -10.22 11.59 2.46
N ASP A 179 -11.38 11.28 3.05
CA ASP A 179 -11.50 10.98 4.48
C ASP A 179 -10.68 9.75 4.89
N GLY A 180 -10.85 8.65 4.15
CA GLY A 180 -10.10 7.42 4.41
C GLY A 180 -8.60 7.61 4.17
N TYR A 181 -8.22 8.40 3.16
CA TYR A 181 -6.85 8.78 2.92
C TYR A 181 -6.24 9.53 4.12
N SER A 182 -6.92 10.54 4.66
CA SER A 182 -6.45 11.32 5.81
C SER A 182 -6.25 10.44 7.04
N ILE A 183 -7.27 9.65 7.42
CA ILE A 183 -7.22 8.74 8.57
C ILE A 183 -6.01 7.79 8.48
N MET A 184 -5.79 7.21 7.30
CA MET A 184 -4.69 6.27 7.11
C MET A 184 -3.33 6.98 7.08
N SER A 185 -3.25 8.16 6.44
CA SER A 185 -2.01 8.95 6.39
C SER A 185 -1.54 9.37 7.77
N ASP A 186 -2.44 9.86 8.61
CA ASP A 186 -2.13 10.25 9.99
C ASP A 186 -1.61 9.07 10.82
N ARG A 187 -2.28 7.90 10.69
CA ARG A 187 -1.86 6.68 11.38
C ARG A 187 -0.45 6.24 10.94
N VAL A 188 -0.22 6.19 9.63
CA VAL A 188 1.03 5.70 9.05
C VAL A 188 2.19 6.63 9.37
N LEU A 189 2.03 7.94 9.16
CA LEU A 189 3.11 8.90 9.38
C LEU A 189 3.53 8.96 10.85
N LYS A 190 2.57 8.96 11.79
CA LYS A 190 2.88 8.90 13.23
C LYS A 190 3.62 7.63 13.60
N SER A 191 3.14 6.47 13.14
CA SER A 191 3.79 5.19 13.41
C SER A 191 5.18 5.09 12.81
N LEU A 192 5.38 5.60 11.59
CA LEU A 192 6.71 5.62 10.97
C LEU A 192 7.65 6.61 11.67
N TRP A 193 7.13 7.75 12.15
CA TRP A 193 7.93 8.68 12.94
C TRP A 193 8.49 8.03 14.21
N GLU A 194 7.64 7.34 14.96
CA GLU A 194 8.03 6.58 16.14
C GLU A 194 8.99 5.44 15.79
N ALA A 195 8.63 4.64 14.78
CA ALA A 195 9.43 3.51 14.36
C ALA A 195 10.79 3.89 13.77
N THR A 196 10.97 5.11 13.25
CA THR A 196 12.25 5.59 12.69
C THR A 196 13.10 6.36 13.68
N ASP A 197 12.70 6.46 14.95
CA ASP A 197 13.33 7.32 15.95
C ASP A 197 13.43 8.77 15.44
N GLY A 198 12.31 9.34 15.04
CA GLY A 198 12.22 10.70 14.52
C GLY A 198 12.90 10.91 13.16
N GLY A 199 12.83 9.93 12.28
CA GLY A 199 13.42 9.98 10.94
C GLY A 199 14.90 9.62 10.86
N ARG A 200 15.48 9.10 11.95
CA ARG A 200 16.88 8.64 11.96
C ARG A 200 17.08 7.44 11.05
N LEU A 201 16.21 6.44 11.12
CA LEU A 201 16.25 5.26 10.27
C LEU A 201 15.48 5.47 8.97
N PRO A 202 15.97 4.97 7.83
CA PRO A 202 15.22 4.96 6.60
C PRO A 202 14.08 3.94 6.67
N VAL A 203 12.99 4.23 5.95
CA VAL A 203 11.87 3.31 5.74
C VAL A 203 12.05 2.61 4.41
N VAL A 204 11.99 1.28 4.39
CA VAL A 204 12.09 0.48 3.17
C VAL A 204 10.78 -0.27 2.96
N CYS A 205 10.22 -0.20 1.75
CA CYS A 205 8.98 -0.88 1.39
C CYS A 205 9.21 -1.87 0.24
N ASP A 206 8.55 -3.02 0.30
CA ASP A 206 8.67 -4.12 -0.68
C ASP A 206 7.74 -4.01 -1.90
N ALA A 207 7.09 -2.86 -2.07
CA ALA A 207 6.25 -2.58 -3.23
C ALA A 207 6.40 -1.11 -3.66
N SER A 208 6.83 -0.88 -4.89
CA SER A 208 7.11 0.46 -5.44
C SER A 208 5.89 1.40 -5.39
N SER A 209 4.69 0.87 -5.64
CA SER A 209 3.44 1.64 -5.50
C SER A 209 3.15 2.06 -4.06
N CYS A 210 3.60 1.28 -3.07
CA CYS A 210 3.49 1.64 -1.66
C CYS A 210 4.55 2.68 -1.29
N THR A 211 5.78 2.55 -1.79
CA THR A 211 6.84 3.56 -1.62
C THR A 211 6.37 4.92 -2.13
N GLU A 212 5.80 4.96 -3.34
CA GLU A 212 5.22 6.19 -3.91
C GLU A 212 4.06 6.71 -3.04
N GLY A 213 3.19 5.82 -2.55
CA GLY A 213 2.09 6.19 -1.66
C GLY A 213 2.56 6.85 -0.37
N LEU A 214 3.57 6.29 0.29
CA LEU A 214 4.20 6.83 1.51
C LEU A 214 4.85 8.20 1.25
N GLU A 215 5.56 8.34 0.12
CA GLU A 215 6.19 9.59 -0.27
C GLU A 215 5.16 10.70 -0.54
N VAL A 216 4.05 10.37 -1.19
CA VAL A 216 2.96 11.33 -1.42
C VAL A 216 2.29 11.75 -0.11
N MET A 217 2.11 10.83 0.85
CA MET A 217 1.62 11.19 2.19
C MET A 217 2.54 12.21 2.85
N ARG A 218 3.84 11.90 2.89
CA ARG A 218 4.86 12.77 3.47
C ARG A 218 4.84 14.17 2.85
N LYS A 219 4.91 14.24 1.51
CA LYS A 219 4.91 15.52 0.78
C LYS A 219 3.68 16.36 1.06
N LYS A 220 2.47 15.77 1.03
CA LYS A 220 1.23 16.50 1.32
C LYS A 220 1.17 17.09 2.72
N VAL A 221 1.69 16.38 3.72
CA VAL A 221 1.72 16.90 5.10
C VAL A 221 2.74 18.03 5.20
N ILE A 222 3.90 17.91 4.54
CA ILE A 222 4.90 18.98 4.50
C ILE A 222 4.31 20.22 3.84
N GLU A 223 3.70 20.10 2.66
CA GLU A 223 3.02 21.21 1.96
C GLU A 223 1.94 21.88 2.83
N ALA A 224 1.14 21.07 3.54
CA ALA A 224 0.13 21.59 4.46
C ALA A 224 0.74 22.29 5.69
N LEU A 225 1.90 21.80 6.16
CA LEU A 225 2.65 22.41 7.26
C LEU A 225 3.38 23.68 6.80
N GLU A 226 3.94 23.72 5.59
CA GLU A 226 4.57 24.93 5.05
C GLU A 226 3.61 26.11 5.01
N HIS A 227 2.33 25.87 4.70
CA HIS A 227 1.27 26.88 4.85
C HIS A 227 0.99 27.27 6.31
N LYS A 228 1.35 26.44 7.31
CA LYS A 228 1.25 26.74 8.75
C LYS A 228 2.57 27.24 9.35
N ILE A 229 3.72 26.86 8.79
CA ILE A 229 5.09 27.16 9.27
C ILE A 229 5.40 28.66 9.21
N VAL A 230 4.63 29.47 8.51
CA VAL A 230 4.68 30.94 8.67
C VAL A 230 4.53 31.35 10.15
N ASN A 231 4.02 30.46 11.02
CA ASN A 231 3.82 30.68 12.45
C ASN A 231 4.70 29.79 13.38
N GLY A 232 5.67 29.05 12.83
CA GLY A 232 6.58 28.17 13.60
C GLY A 232 5.97 26.82 13.99
N LEU A 233 6.76 25.75 13.89
CA LEU A 233 6.39 24.43 14.44
C LEU A 233 6.32 24.54 15.96
N THR A 234 5.25 23.99 16.54
CA THR A 234 5.16 23.88 17.99
C THR A 234 6.24 22.91 18.50
N PRO A 235 7.02 23.25 19.54
CA PRO A 235 8.00 22.33 20.08
C PRO A 235 7.37 20.98 20.42
N GLY A 236 7.88 19.88 19.83
CA GLY A 236 7.38 18.51 20.02
C GLY A 236 6.50 17.96 18.90
N GLU A 237 6.10 18.75 17.90
CA GLU A 237 5.43 18.20 16.71
C GLU A 237 6.40 17.42 15.81
N PRO A 238 5.95 16.30 15.22
CA PRO A 238 6.77 15.49 14.32
C PRO A 238 7.17 16.26 13.05
N ASP A 239 8.46 16.32 12.77
CA ASP A 239 8.98 16.84 11.51
C ASP A 239 9.08 15.71 10.47
N PHE A 240 7.98 15.43 9.79
CA PHE A 240 7.92 14.37 8.79
C PHE A 240 8.82 14.60 7.58
N SER A 241 9.44 15.78 7.40
CA SER A 241 10.42 16.02 6.34
C SER A 241 11.66 15.14 6.48
N ARG A 242 11.98 14.73 7.70
CA ARG A 242 13.11 13.85 8.02
C ARG A 242 12.90 12.38 7.65
N LEU A 243 11.66 11.96 7.40
CA LEU A 243 11.38 10.59 6.94
C LEU A 243 11.95 10.38 5.53
N ARG A 244 12.71 9.30 5.35
CA ARG A 244 13.29 8.89 4.07
C ARG A 244 12.69 7.57 3.65
N MET A 245 12.05 7.53 2.48
CA MET A 245 11.39 6.34 1.93
C MET A 245 12.24 5.74 0.83
N TYR A 246 12.42 4.42 0.84
CA TYR A 246 13.14 3.66 -0.16
C TYR A 246 12.30 2.52 -0.68
N ASP A 247 12.41 2.26 -1.97
CA ASP A 247 11.98 1.00 -2.56
C ASP A 247 12.98 -0.11 -2.20
N ALA A 248 12.48 -1.32 -1.94
CA ALA A 248 13.32 -2.44 -1.53
C ALA A 248 14.40 -2.79 -2.57
N VAL A 249 14.09 -2.65 -3.86
CA VAL A 249 15.05 -2.94 -4.95
C VAL A 249 16.16 -1.89 -4.96
N GLN A 250 15.79 -0.61 -4.87
CA GLN A 250 16.75 0.49 -4.78
C GLN A 250 17.64 0.33 -3.53
N PHE A 251 17.01 0.09 -2.38
CA PHE A 251 17.75 -0.09 -1.12
C PHE A 251 18.73 -1.25 -1.20
N ALA A 252 18.31 -2.39 -1.77
CA ALA A 252 19.16 -3.55 -1.95
C ALA A 252 20.33 -3.26 -2.88
N ALA A 253 20.09 -2.57 -4.00
CA ALA A 253 21.15 -2.18 -4.93
C ALA A 253 22.20 -1.26 -4.27
N ASP A 254 21.76 -0.30 -3.49
CA ASP A 254 22.63 0.73 -2.91
C ASP A 254 23.35 0.27 -1.62
N ASN A 255 22.79 -0.72 -0.89
CA ASN A 255 23.27 -1.02 0.48
C ASN A 255 23.54 -2.51 0.76
N MET A 256 23.14 -3.42 -0.11
CA MET A 256 23.21 -4.87 0.16
C MET A 256 24.08 -5.64 -0.83
N LEU A 257 24.19 -5.21 -2.10
CA LEU A 257 24.87 -6.01 -3.14
C LEU A 257 26.30 -6.38 -2.76
N ASP A 258 27.07 -5.45 -2.23
CA ASP A 258 28.47 -5.68 -1.82
C ASP A 258 28.60 -6.63 -0.61
N LYS A 259 27.51 -6.85 0.12
CA LYS A 259 27.46 -7.73 1.30
C LYS A 259 26.98 -9.14 0.96
N LEU A 260 26.42 -9.32 -0.24
CA LEU A 260 25.89 -10.61 -0.68
C LEU A 260 26.97 -11.40 -1.40
N THR A 261 27.33 -12.56 -0.84
CA THR A 261 28.09 -13.59 -1.57
C THR A 261 27.17 -14.43 -2.42
N VAL A 262 27.48 -14.53 -3.70
CA VAL A 262 26.77 -15.39 -4.66
C VAL A 262 27.28 -16.82 -4.52
#